data_abc6c2567a4df58b81d968f70f859a4e
#
_entry.id   abc6c2567a4df58b81d968f70f859a4e
#
_cell.length_a   1.000
_cell.length_b   1.000
_cell.length_c   1.000
_cell.angle_alpha   90.00
_cell.angle_beta   90.00
_cell.angle_gamma   90.00
#
_symmetry.space_group_name_H-M   'P 1'
#
loop_
_entity.id
_entity.type
_entity.pdbx_description
1 polymer ?
#
loop_
_entity_poly.entity_id
_entity_poly.type
_entity_poly.pdbx_seq_one_letter_code
_entity_poly.pdbx_strand_id
1 'polypeptide(L)'
;MNQNYDIEIGRSKRARRTYSLDEVALVPSRRTRDPREVSTDWRIDAYTFETPFLGAPMDSVTSPATAIALGRMGALGVLDLEGLWTLSL
;
A
#
# COMPACT_ATOMS: atom_id res chain seq x y z
N MET A 1 -9.86 23.36 -6.61
CA MET A 1 -9.61 22.71 -6.67
C MET A 1 -9.69 21.35 -6.67
N ASN A 2 -10.49 20.72 -6.32
CA ASN A 2 -10.52 19.31 -6.16
C ASN A 2 -11.54 18.63 -6.97
N GLN A 3 -11.95 19.26 -8.02
CA GLN A 3 -12.94 18.67 -8.84
C GLN A 3 -12.49 17.40 -9.46
N ASN A 4 -11.17 17.23 -9.59
CA ASN A 4 -10.63 16.04 -10.23
C ASN A 4 -10.84 14.78 -9.41
N TYR A 5 -11.19 14.94 -8.17
CA TYR A 5 -11.31 13.80 -7.30
C TYR A 5 -12.72 13.28 -7.18
N ASP A 6 -13.67 13.99 -7.78
CA ASP A 6 -15.06 13.59 -7.62
C ASP A 6 -15.60 13.10 -8.93
N ILE A 7 -15.44 11.81 -9.17
CA ILE A 7 -15.99 11.15 -10.34
C ILE A 7 -17.18 10.36 -9.88
N GLU A 8 -18.31 10.60 -10.51
CA GLU A 8 -19.54 9.90 -10.14
C GLU A 8 -19.55 8.54 -10.82
N ILE A 9 -19.67 7.47 -10.05
CA ILE A 9 -19.64 6.12 -10.59
C ILE A 9 -20.93 5.36 -10.34
N GLY A 10 -21.94 6.04 -9.85
CA GLY A 10 -23.24 5.43 -9.59
C GLY A 10 -24.05 6.36 -8.74
N ARG A 11 -25.23 5.95 -8.35
CA ARG A 11 -26.05 6.80 -7.53
C ARG A 11 -25.39 7.05 -6.21
N SER A 12 -25.13 8.30 -5.93
CA SER A 12 -24.53 8.72 -4.67
C SER A 12 -23.16 8.11 -4.39
N LYS A 13 -22.51 7.60 -5.41
CA LYS A 13 -21.17 7.02 -5.25
C LYS A 13 -20.15 7.85 -6.00
N ARG A 14 -19.07 8.16 -5.33
CA ARG A 14 -18.01 8.97 -5.92
C ARG A 14 -16.68 8.28 -5.77
N ALA A 15 -15.77 8.57 -6.66
CA ALA A 15 -14.44 8.00 -6.63
C ALA A 15 -13.45 9.06 -7.05
N ARG A 16 -12.19 8.83 -6.72
CA ARG A 16 -11.10 9.67 -7.20
C ARG A 16 -10.53 9.07 -8.45
N ARG A 17 -10.05 9.92 -9.31
CA ARG A 17 -9.29 9.45 -10.46
C ARG A 17 -7.97 8.89 -9.97
N THR A 18 -7.57 7.75 -10.50
CA THR A 18 -6.26 7.17 -10.21
C THR A 18 -5.41 7.18 -11.47
N TYR A 19 -4.12 6.97 -11.31
CA TYR A 19 -3.17 7.06 -12.41
C TYR A 19 -2.25 5.86 -12.36
N SER A 20 -1.87 5.35 -13.52
CA SER A 20 -0.84 4.34 -13.57
C SER A 20 0.53 5.01 -13.36
N LEU A 21 1.51 4.23 -13.03
CA LEU A 21 2.85 4.77 -12.80
C LEU A 21 3.45 5.39 -14.06
N ASP A 22 2.99 4.97 -15.24
CA ASP A 22 3.45 5.54 -16.49
C ASP A 22 2.95 6.94 -16.72
N GLU A 23 1.87 7.31 -16.05
CA GLU A 23 1.22 8.59 -16.28
C GLU A 23 1.70 9.68 -15.34
N VAL A 24 2.51 9.36 -14.36
CA VAL A 24 2.89 10.32 -13.33
C VAL A 24 4.39 10.32 -13.14
N ALA A 25 4.88 11.40 -12.56
CA ALA A 25 6.29 11.51 -12.19
C ALA A 25 6.39 12.28 -10.89
N LEU A 26 7.45 12.02 -10.14
CA LEU A 26 7.68 12.74 -8.90
C LEU A 26 8.35 14.07 -9.20
N VAL A 27 7.83 15.10 -8.58
CA VAL A 27 8.39 16.44 -8.73
C VAL A 27 8.90 16.88 -7.36
N PRO A 28 10.17 17.22 -7.23
CA PRO A 28 10.69 17.69 -5.96
C PRO A 28 10.02 19.01 -5.56
N SER A 29 9.56 19.07 -4.34
CA SER A 29 8.88 20.27 -3.85
C SER A 29 9.57 20.91 -2.67
N ARG A 30 10.58 20.24 -2.11
CA ARG A 30 11.29 20.74 -0.95
C ARG A 30 12.78 20.47 -1.11
N ARG A 31 13.56 21.13 -0.26
CA ARG A 31 14.98 20.90 -0.26
C ARG A 31 15.29 19.47 0.15
N THR A 32 16.39 18.97 -0.37
CA THR A 32 16.90 17.66 0.03
C THR A 32 17.24 17.66 1.50
N ARG A 33 16.93 16.60 2.18
CA ARG A 33 17.24 16.41 3.59
C ARG A 33 18.16 15.22 3.75
N ASP A 34 18.83 15.19 4.90
CA ASP A 34 19.57 14.01 5.26
C ASP A 34 18.59 12.85 5.39
N PRO A 35 18.83 11.71 4.75
CA PRO A 35 17.92 10.57 4.86
C PRO A 35 17.66 10.16 6.30
N ARG A 36 18.57 10.41 7.21
CA ARG A 36 18.38 10.06 8.62
C ARG A 36 17.35 10.92 9.32
N GLU A 37 16.97 12.04 8.71
CA GLU A 37 15.96 12.92 9.26
C GLU A 37 14.56 12.62 8.73
N VAL A 38 14.45 11.65 7.84
CA VAL A 38 13.20 11.33 7.17
C VAL A 38 12.64 10.06 7.77
N SER A 39 11.38 10.10 8.17
CA SER A 39 10.68 8.93 8.64
C SER A 39 9.85 8.35 7.51
N THR A 40 9.92 7.06 7.33
CA THR A 40 9.08 6.37 6.36
C THR A 40 7.97 5.58 7.05
N ASP A 41 7.74 5.85 8.31
CA ASP A 41 6.65 5.21 9.03
C ASP A 41 5.33 5.53 8.38
N TRP A 42 4.43 4.57 8.39
CA TRP A 42 3.10 4.75 7.85
C TRP A 42 2.10 4.00 8.71
N ARG A 43 0.84 4.33 8.53
CA ARG A 43 -0.16 3.87 9.45
C ARG A 43 -1.41 3.42 8.71
N ILE A 44 -1.97 2.31 9.17
CA ILE A 44 -3.27 1.85 8.73
C ILE A 44 -4.07 1.58 9.98
N ASP A 45 -5.16 2.32 10.16
CA ASP A 45 -6.04 2.19 11.30
C ASP A 45 -5.22 2.33 12.59
N ALA A 46 -5.20 1.34 13.44
CA ALA A 46 -4.49 1.40 14.71
C ALA A 46 -3.04 0.92 14.60
N TYR A 47 -2.61 0.49 13.43
CA TYR A 47 -1.29 -0.12 13.26
C TYR A 47 -0.33 0.83 12.59
N THR A 48 0.90 0.87 13.09
CA THR A 48 1.98 1.67 12.54
C THR A 48 3.08 0.74 12.06
N PHE A 49 3.61 1.05 10.88
CA PHE A 49 4.65 0.24 10.25
C PHE A 49 5.86 1.10 9.93
N GLU A 50 7.04 0.51 10.04
CA GLU A 50 8.29 1.23 9.81
C GLU A 50 8.70 1.25 8.35
N THR A 51 8.29 0.24 7.61
CA THR A 51 8.73 0.06 6.22
C THR A 51 7.54 0.23 5.29
N PRO A 52 7.61 1.15 4.34
CA PRO A 52 6.44 1.49 3.50
C PRO A 52 6.26 0.52 2.34
N PHE A 53 6.12 -0.76 2.64
CA PHE A 53 5.89 -1.79 1.64
C PHE A 53 4.70 -2.64 2.01
N LEU A 54 3.94 -3.02 1.01
CA LEU A 54 2.82 -3.93 1.14
C LEU A 54 3.03 -5.11 0.22
N GLY A 55 2.94 -6.31 0.76
CA GLY A 55 2.93 -7.49 -0.08
C GLY A 55 1.55 -7.67 -0.69
N ALA A 56 1.49 -7.78 -2.01
CA ALA A 56 0.21 -7.85 -2.72
C ALA A 56 -0.52 -9.17 -2.40
N PRO A 57 -1.85 -9.14 -2.33
CA PRO A 57 -2.64 -10.34 -2.01
C PRO A 57 -2.77 -11.26 -3.21
N MET A 58 -1.68 -11.85 -3.60
CA MET A 58 -1.60 -12.76 -4.73
C MET A 58 -0.92 -14.03 -4.26
N ASP A 59 -1.50 -15.19 -4.56
CA ASP A 59 -0.97 -16.47 -4.11
C ASP A 59 0.49 -16.68 -4.45
N SER A 60 0.87 -16.29 -5.63
CA SER A 60 2.24 -16.52 -6.09
C SER A 60 3.21 -15.46 -5.60
N VAL A 61 2.73 -14.44 -4.90
CA VAL A 61 3.56 -13.33 -4.44
C VAL A 61 3.70 -13.33 -2.93
N THR A 62 2.58 -13.36 -2.22
CA THR A 62 2.61 -13.27 -0.76
C THR A 62 2.03 -14.54 -0.14
N SER A 63 2.93 -15.42 0.27
CA SER A 63 2.56 -16.61 1.05
C SER A 63 2.52 -16.23 2.53
N PRO A 64 1.98 -17.10 3.39
CA PRO A 64 2.05 -16.84 4.84
C PRO A 64 3.47 -16.63 5.33
N ALA A 65 4.42 -17.40 4.81
CA ALA A 65 5.83 -17.23 5.20
C ALA A 65 6.35 -15.87 4.77
N THR A 66 6.00 -15.42 3.57
CA THR A 66 6.41 -14.10 3.08
C THR A 66 5.78 -13.00 3.92
N ALA A 67 4.51 -13.16 4.30
CA ALA A 67 3.83 -12.18 5.13
C ALA A 67 4.52 -12.04 6.49
N ILE A 68 4.92 -13.16 7.07
CA ILE A 68 5.63 -13.13 8.34
C ILE A 68 6.98 -12.43 8.19
N ALA A 69 7.70 -12.73 7.12
CA ALA A 69 8.99 -12.09 6.86
C ALA A 69 8.84 -10.59 6.67
N LEU A 70 7.81 -10.17 5.94
CA LEU A 70 7.55 -8.74 5.76
C LEU A 70 7.22 -8.08 7.09
N GLY A 71 6.42 -8.74 7.92
CA GLY A 71 6.10 -8.21 9.23
C GLY A 71 7.32 -8.03 10.11
N ARG A 72 8.25 -8.95 10.03
CA ARG A 72 9.51 -8.84 10.79
C ARG A 72 10.37 -7.69 10.33
N MET A 73 10.20 -7.25 9.10
CA MET A 73 10.91 -6.09 8.56
C MET A 73 10.15 -4.79 8.74
N GLY A 74 9.04 -4.82 9.44
CA GLY A 74 8.25 -3.62 9.66
C GLY A 74 7.31 -3.27 8.54
N ALA A 75 7.10 -4.18 7.60
CA ALA A 75 6.16 -3.99 6.49
C ALA A 75 4.91 -4.81 6.72
N LEU A 76 4.05 -4.89 5.74
CA LEU A 76 2.78 -5.59 5.87
C LEU A 76 2.57 -6.50 4.67
N GLY A 77 2.24 -7.76 4.93
CA GLY A 77 1.86 -8.69 3.86
C GLY A 77 0.36 -8.90 3.89
N VAL A 78 -0.26 -8.84 2.72
CA VAL A 78 -1.68 -9.08 2.57
C VAL A 78 -1.87 -10.41 1.88
N LEU A 79 -2.64 -11.29 2.49
CA LEU A 79 -2.83 -12.64 1.97
C LEU A 79 -4.11 -12.74 1.18
N ASP A 80 -4.06 -13.57 0.14
CA ASP A 80 -5.24 -13.91 -0.63
C ASP A 80 -5.93 -15.07 0.09
N LEU A 81 -7.18 -14.88 0.44
CA LEU A 81 -7.93 -15.89 1.20
C LEU A 81 -8.11 -17.18 0.43
N GLU A 82 -8.18 -17.11 -0.87
CA GLU A 82 -8.32 -18.33 -1.67
C GLU A 82 -7.16 -19.27 -1.51
N GLY A 83 -5.98 -18.73 -1.28
CA GLY A 83 -4.81 -19.57 -1.08
C GLY A 83 -4.68 -20.15 0.31
N LEU A 84 -5.42 -19.60 1.26
CA LEU A 84 -5.25 -19.99 2.65
C LEU A 84 -5.97 -21.27 3.04
N TRP A 85 -7.10 -21.54 2.42
CA TRP A 85 -7.89 -22.69 2.84
C TRP A 85 -7.18 -24.00 2.56
N THR A 86 -6.22 -24.02 1.69
CA THR A 86 -5.45 -25.20 1.42
C THR A 86 -4.37 -25.43 2.48
N LEU A 87 -4.15 -24.45 3.33
CA LEU A 87 -3.11 -24.51 4.35
C LEU A 87 -3.66 -24.86 5.72
N SER A 88 -4.92 -25.01 5.83
CA SER A 88 -5.55 -25.25 7.11
C SER A 88 -5.29 -26.65 7.63
N LEU A 89 -4.52 -27.39 6.94
CA LEU A 89 -4.18 -28.74 7.33
C LEU A 89 -2.90 -28.83 8.14
#